data_94b16e5f17dcc45b903963e6193275d3
#
_entry.id   94b16e5f17dcc45b903963e6193275d3
#
_cell.length_a   1.000
_cell.length_b   1.000
_cell.length_c   1.000
_cell.angle_alpha   90.00
_cell.angle_beta   90.00
_cell.angle_gamma   90.00
#
_symmetry.space_group_name_H-M   'P 1'
#
loop_
_entity.id
_entity.type
_entity.pdbx_description
1 polymer ?
#
loop_
_entity_poly.entity_id
_entity_poly.type
_entity_poly.pdbx_seq_one_letter_code
_entity_poly.pdbx_strand_id
1 'polypeptide(L)'
;AFKAYGDGGGLRKYGTCGGTADCVSTGDCPTKNWLGGGPVDFPNAKAISDENVVKYRTRHVTCRGCTIACNGLVDVESGPYAVKDAQKPEYETLGAFGAMCLNDNVESIIMCNDICNRYGLDTISAGCTIAYAIECYENGLIDKSDTDGIELTWGNHEAIVAMTWKLAKREGLGDILADGVKRAAEKINGSEEYAVHVQGQELPMHDPKMGQPESWPRILGIVYQADATPGRHTATIDNRGMALRATGLCTFGGGPFGGEKLTDFLKAATGEDFPNERLETIGERIKCMRQAFNLREGFKGFFKLSKRVIGDPPLKTGPLAGITIDADGETLEYYKTIGWDENGKPNRQRLEELGGFEKVIADLY
;
A
#
# COMPACT_ATOMS: atom_id res chain seq x y z
N ALA A 1 19.69 16.17 13.42
CA ALA A 1 19.57 14.85 12.79
C ALA A 1 18.35 14.81 11.86
N PHE A 2 17.11 14.99 12.34
CA PHE A 2 15.88 14.91 11.54
C PHE A 2 15.83 15.82 10.32
N LYS A 3 16.19 17.11 10.49
CA LYS A 3 16.21 18.05 9.39
C LYS A 3 17.21 17.63 8.32
N ALA A 4 18.43 17.27 8.72
CA ALA A 4 19.46 16.81 7.80
C ALA A 4 19.06 15.52 7.08
N TYR A 5 18.39 14.59 7.77
CA TYR A 5 17.87 13.37 7.16
C TYR A 5 16.78 13.66 6.12
N GLY A 6 15.80 14.52 6.47
CA GLY A 6 14.75 14.91 5.54
C GLY A 6 15.27 15.69 4.32
N ASP A 7 16.20 16.60 4.53
CA ASP A 7 16.81 17.38 3.46
C ASP A 7 17.70 16.48 2.56
N GLY A 8 18.51 15.60 3.15
CA GLY A 8 19.38 14.68 2.42
C GLY A 8 18.64 13.58 1.65
N GLY A 9 17.50 13.11 2.15
CA GLY A 9 16.69 12.08 1.51
C GLY A 9 15.62 12.60 0.55
N GLY A 10 15.55 13.89 0.28
CA GLY A 10 14.52 14.48 -0.59
C GLY A 10 13.11 14.51 0.00
N LEU A 11 12.86 13.87 1.15
CA LEU A 11 11.55 13.80 1.79
C LEU A 11 10.98 15.18 2.15
N ARG A 12 11.82 16.12 2.55
CA ARG A 12 11.37 17.48 2.84
C ARG A 12 10.96 18.21 1.57
N LYS A 13 11.71 17.99 0.46
CA LYS A 13 11.44 18.67 -0.81
C LYS A 13 10.23 18.08 -1.51
N TYR A 14 10.19 16.77 -1.64
CA TYR A 14 9.18 16.08 -2.46
C TYR A 14 8.11 15.36 -1.63
N GLY A 15 8.46 14.91 -0.41
CA GLY A 15 7.68 13.89 0.29
C GLY A 15 7.86 12.54 -0.37
N THR A 16 6.85 11.69 -0.30
CA THR A 16 6.88 10.36 -0.92
C THR A 16 6.70 10.39 -2.44
N CYS A 17 6.22 11.51 -3.02
CA CYS A 17 6.08 11.62 -4.48
C CYS A 17 7.43 11.72 -5.22
N GLY A 18 8.52 11.97 -4.46
CA GLY A 18 9.88 11.92 -5.00
C GLY A 18 10.24 10.51 -5.44
N GLY A 19 10.69 10.35 -6.69
CA GLY A 19 11.09 9.05 -7.23
C GLY A 19 9.95 8.19 -7.79
N THR A 20 8.73 8.70 -7.91
CA THR A 20 7.62 7.93 -8.53
C THR A 20 7.99 7.41 -9.92
N ALA A 21 8.62 8.25 -10.76
CA ALA A 21 9.06 7.85 -12.09
C ALA A 21 10.15 6.75 -12.05
N ASP A 22 11.04 6.80 -11.06
CA ASP A 22 12.08 5.80 -10.88
C ASP A 22 11.46 4.45 -10.46
N CYS A 23 10.46 4.48 -9.57
CA CYS A 23 9.72 3.27 -9.19
C CYS A 23 9.01 2.63 -10.39
N VAL A 24 8.41 3.42 -11.29
CA VAL A 24 7.85 2.90 -12.55
C VAL A 24 8.95 2.33 -13.45
N SER A 25 10.08 3.03 -13.57
CA SER A 25 11.19 2.62 -14.45
C SER A 25 11.86 1.33 -14.03
N THR A 26 11.90 1.04 -12.73
CA THR A 26 12.48 -0.18 -12.15
C THR A 26 11.48 -1.33 -12.04
N GLY A 27 10.18 -1.05 -12.18
CA GLY A 27 9.10 -2.01 -12.01
C GLY A 27 8.61 -2.15 -10.58
N ASP A 28 9.13 -1.36 -9.62
CA ASP A 28 8.61 -1.33 -8.25
C ASP A 28 7.14 -0.85 -8.23
N CYS A 29 6.82 0.18 -9.02
CA CYS A 29 5.44 0.64 -9.16
C CYS A 29 4.71 -0.19 -10.23
N PRO A 30 3.69 -0.97 -9.88
CA PRO A 30 2.88 -1.69 -10.86
C PRO A 30 2.11 -0.73 -11.77
N THR A 31 1.85 -1.14 -13.01
CA THR A 31 1.13 -0.36 -14.01
C THR A 31 -0.02 -1.17 -14.60
N LYS A 32 -1.01 -0.47 -15.19
CA LYS A 32 -2.12 -1.08 -15.94
C LYS A 32 -2.76 -2.27 -15.20
N ASN A 33 -3.28 -2.04 -14.01
CA ASN A 33 -3.87 -3.07 -13.15
C ASN A 33 -2.97 -4.32 -12.97
N TRP A 34 -1.67 -4.13 -12.70
CA TRP A 34 -0.65 -5.18 -12.53
C TRP A 34 -0.31 -5.98 -13.82
N LEU A 35 -0.80 -5.57 -14.98
CA LEU A 35 -0.51 -6.20 -16.27
C LEU A 35 0.60 -5.50 -17.05
N GLY A 36 0.90 -4.25 -16.70
CA GLY A 36 1.79 -3.42 -17.49
C GLY A 36 3.27 -3.71 -17.24
N GLY A 37 4.08 -3.48 -18.25
CA GLY A 37 5.53 -3.61 -18.21
C GLY A 37 6.25 -2.33 -17.72
N GLY A 38 5.68 -1.62 -16.76
CA GLY A 38 6.29 -0.42 -16.21
C GLY A 38 6.44 0.69 -17.26
N PRO A 39 7.69 1.12 -17.58
CA PRO A 39 7.93 2.24 -18.51
C PRO A 39 7.51 1.94 -19.96
N VAL A 40 7.27 0.67 -20.32
CA VAL A 40 6.78 0.30 -21.65
C VAL A 40 5.34 0.76 -21.86
N ASP A 41 4.49 0.55 -20.86
CA ASP A 41 3.09 0.95 -20.92
C ASP A 41 2.82 2.36 -20.37
N PHE A 42 3.71 2.85 -19.49
CA PHE A 42 3.60 4.18 -18.88
C PHE A 42 4.89 5.02 -19.03
N PRO A 43 5.26 5.43 -20.27
CA PRO A 43 6.51 6.14 -20.53
C PRO A 43 6.54 7.56 -19.94
N ASN A 44 5.39 8.18 -19.70
CA ASN A 44 5.27 9.54 -19.19
C ASN A 44 5.22 9.64 -17.66
N ALA A 45 5.67 8.62 -16.92
CA ALA A 45 5.62 8.58 -15.45
C ALA A 45 6.20 9.82 -14.77
N LYS A 46 7.16 10.51 -15.42
CA LYS A 46 7.71 11.76 -14.91
C LYS A 46 6.69 12.90 -14.79
N ALA A 47 5.63 12.88 -15.57
CA ALA A 47 4.57 13.90 -15.51
C ALA A 47 3.87 13.92 -14.14
N ILE A 48 3.88 12.79 -13.42
CA ILE A 48 3.26 12.62 -12.10
C ILE A 48 4.30 12.43 -10.97
N SER A 49 5.53 12.88 -11.14
CA SER A 49 6.63 12.68 -10.19
C SER A 49 7.32 14.01 -9.84
N ASP A 50 8.03 14.04 -8.71
CA ASP A 50 8.97 15.07 -8.30
C ASP A 50 8.47 16.51 -8.47
N GLU A 51 9.19 17.30 -9.30
CA GLU A 51 8.90 18.72 -9.53
C GLU A 51 7.52 18.93 -10.15
N ASN A 52 7.03 17.99 -10.96
CA ASN A 52 5.73 18.08 -11.59
C ASN A 52 4.56 18.02 -10.61
N VAL A 53 4.78 17.41 -9.43
CA VAL A 53 3.81 17.44 -8.32
C VAL A 53 4.02 18.65 -7.43
N VAL A 54 5.28 18.89 -7.00
CA VAL A 54 5.53 19.94 -6.00
C VAL A 54 5.43 21.35 -6.54
N LYS A 55 5.38 21.58 -7.88
CA LYS A 55 5.10 22.89 -8.47
C LYS A 55 3.74 23.47 -8.06
N TYR A 56 2.77 22.62 -7.69
CA TYR A 56 1.46 23.02 -7.19
C TYR A 56 1.46 23.33 -5.69
N ARG A 57 2.58 23.03 -4.98
CA ARG A 57 2.62 23.18 -3.53
C ARG A 57 2.70 24.63 -3.09
N THR A 58 1.70 25.05 -2.31
CA THR A 58 1.62 26.38 -1.72
C THR A 58 2.30 26.46 -0.37
N ARG A 59 2.24 25.40 0.43
CA ARG A 59 2.92 25.33 1.72
C ARG A 59 3.25 23.90 2.16
N HIS A 60 4.27 23.77 3.01
CA HIS A 60 4.52 22.51 3.72
C HIS A 60 3.53 22.33 4.87
N VAL A 61 3.11 21.09 5.06
CA VAL A 61 2.34 20.63 6.22
C VAL A 61 3.17 19.60 6.97
N THR A 62 3.08 19.58 8.27
CA THR A 62 3.89 18.70 9.11
C THR A 62 3.06 18.09 10.23
N CYS A 63 3.39 16.87 10.64
CA CYS A 63 2.92 16.30 11.89
C CYS A 63 3.47 17.11 13.07
N ARG A 64 2.78 17.09 14.20
CA ARG A 64 3.18 17.88 15.39
C ARG A 64 4.63 17.59 15.78
N GLY A 65 5.46 18.63 15.79
CA GLY A 65 6.87 18.53 16.17
C GLY A 65 7.81 17.87 15.15
N CYS A 66 7.32 17.46 13.99
CA CYS A 66 8.13 16.81 12.96
C CYS A 66 8.88 17.87 12.11
N THR A 67 10.20 17.75 12.02
CA THR A 67 11.05 18.65 11.21
C THR A 67 11.27 18.16 9.77
N ILE A 68 10.85 16.94 9.43
CA ILE A 68 10.92 16.41 8.06
C ILE A 68 9.96 17.18 7.16
N ALA A 69 8.73 17.41 7.62
CA ALA A 69 7.70 18.15 6.88
C ALA A 69 7.51 17.60 5.44
N CYS A 70 7.29 16.29 5.33
CA CYS A 70 7.21 15.58 4.06
C CYS A 70 5.90 15.83 3.29
N ASN A 71 4.89 16.43 3.91
CA ASN A 71 3.60 16.71 3.30
C ASN A 71 3.47 18.18 2.89
N GLY A 72 2.37 18.53 2.21
CA GLY A 72 2.09 19.88 1.76
C GLY A 72 0.64 20.07 1.34
N LEU A 73 0.24 21.32 1.20
CA LEU A 73 -0.97 21.69 0.49
C LEU A 73 -0.62 22.14 -0.93
N VAL A 74 -1.53 21.87 -1.84
CA VAL A 74 -1.40 22.19 -3.27
C VAL A 74 -2.65 22.91 -3.74
N ASP A 75 -2.45 23.84 -4.70
CA ASP A 75 -3.52 24.52 -5.41
C ASP A 75 -3.41 24.25 -6.91
N VAL A 76 -4.53 23.93 -7.53
CA VAL A 76 -4.72 24.00 -9.00
C VAL A 76 -5.58 25.23 -9.27
N GLU A 77 -4.96 26.28 -9.84
CA GLU A 77 -5.57 27.61 -9.91
C GLU A 77 -6.75 27.71 -10.88
N SER A 78 -6.73 26.92 -11.96
CA SER A 78 -7.72 27.01 -13.05
C SER A 78 -7.88 25.68 -13.77
N GLY A 79 -8.88 25.61 -14.66
CA GLY A 79 -9.17 24.40 -15.43
C GLY A 79 -10.21 23.49 -14.75
N PRO A 80 -10.49 22.32 -15.35
CA PRO A 80 -11.56 21.42 -14.88
C PRO A 80 -11.28 20.81 -13.51
N TYR A 81 -10.04 20.83 -13.05
CA TYR A 81 -9.60 20.27 -11.77
C TYR A 81 -9.16 21.34 -10.77
N ALA A 82 -9.66 22.58 -10.95
CA ALA A 82 -9.34 23.68 -10.05
C ALA A 82 -9.76 23.35 -8.62
N VAL A 83 -8.80 23.42 -7.68
CA VAL A 83 -8.99 23.10 -6.26
C VAL A 83 -8.00 23.90 -5.42
N LYS A 84 -8.40 24.32 -4.23
CA LYS A 84 -7.56 25.04 -3.28
C LYS A 84 -7.39 24.26 -1.98
N ASP A 85 -6.24 24.43 -1.37
CA ASP A 85 -5.87 23.78 -0.10
C ASP A 85 -6.03 22.26 -0.11
N ALA A 86 -5.91 21.62 -1.28
CA ALA A 86 -5.89 20.17 -1.38
C ALA A 86 -4.60 19.60 -0.78
N GLN A 87 -4.67 18.42 -0.23
CA GLN A 87 -3.46 17.74 0.23
C GLN A 87 -2.60 17.30 -0.96
N LYS A 88 -1.28 17.49 -0.88
CA LYS A 88 -0.34 16.98 -1.89
C LYS A 88 -0.47 15.46 -2.00
N PRO A 89 -0.67 14.91 -3.21
CA PRO A 89 -0.68 13.45 -3.39
C PRO A 89 0.62 12.81 -2.91
N GLU A 90 0.50 11.68 -2.24
CA GLU A 90 1.62 10.83 -1.85
C GLU A 90 1.92 9.81 -2.97
N TYR A 91 3.06 9.14 -2.90
CA TYR A 91 3.49 8.12 -3.87
C TYR A 91 2.40 7.09 -4.18
N GLU A 92 1.78 6.55 -3.14
CA GLU A 92 0.73 5.54 -3.30
C GLU A 92 -0.47 6.05 -4.11
N THR A 93 -0.86 7.31 -3.90
CA THR A 93 -1.93 7.96 -4.66
C THR A 93 -1.55 8.15 -6.13
N LEU A 94 -0.30 8.58 -6.38
CA LEU A 94 0.22 8.77 -7.73
C LEU A 94 0.35 7.43 -8.47
N GLY A 95 0.78 6.39 -7.79
CA GLY A 95 0.82 5.04 -8.33
C GLY A 95 -0.58 4.52 -8.67
N ALA A 96 -1.53 4.63 -7.74
CA ALA A 96 -2.87 4.07 -7.90
C ALA A 96 -3.71 4.78 -8.96
N PHE A 97 -3.80 6.12 -8.93
CA PHE A 97 -4.56 6.89 -9.91
C PHE A 97 -3.78 7.22 -11.18
N GLY A 98 -2.45 7.16 -11.13
CA GLY A 98 -1.56 7.39 -12.25
C GLY A 98 -1.14 6.10 -12.93
N ALA A 99 -0.12 5.43 -12.43
CA ALA A 99 0.50 4.28 -13.08
C ALA A 99 -0.47 3.10 -13.29
N MET A 100 -1.30 2.77 -12.29
CA MET A 100 -2.30 1.71 -12.40
C MET A 100 -3.38 2.01 -13.46
N CYS A 101 -3.75 3.28 -13.61
CA CYS A 101 -4.75 3.75 -14.58
C CYS A 101 -4.14 4.25 -15.89
N LEU A 102 -2.82 4.25 -16.06
CA LEU A 102 -2.05 4.87 -17.16
C LEU A 102 -2.36 6.37 -17.34
N ASN A 103 -2.64 7.07 -16.26
CA ASN A 103 -3.00 8.48 -16.22
C ASN A 103 -1.78 9.36 -15.91
N ASP A 104 -1.34 10.17 -16.85
CA ASP A 104 -0.21 11.10 -16.71
C ASP A 104 -0.62 12.55 -16.38
N ASN A 105 -1.92 12.81 -16.17
CA ASN A 105 -2.44 14.12 -15.79
C ASN A 105 -2.42 14.32 -14.27
N VAL A 106 -1.40 15.02 -13.77
CA VAL A 106 -1.22 15.24 -12.33
C VAL A 106 -2.36 16.03 -11.68
N GLU A 107 -2.99 16.98 -12.40
CA GLU A 107 -4.09 17.80 -11.85
C GLU A 107 -5.33 16.94 -11.58
N SER A 108 -5.62 16.00 -12.48
CA SER A 108 -6.70 15.02 -12.26
C SER A 108 -6.44 14.13 -11.05
N ILE A 109 -5.17 13.73 -10.82
CA ILE A 109 -4.78 12.94 -9.65
C ILE A 109 -4.91 13.78 -8.36
N ILE A 110 -4.54 15.05 -8.39
CA ILE A 110 -4.77 15.97 -7.26
C ILE A 110 -6.27 16.07 -6.94
N MET A 111 -7.13 16.17 -7.95
CA MET A 111 -8.58 16.18 -7.76
C MET A 111 -9.09 14.85 -7.19
N CYS A 112 -8.66 13.70 -7.71
CA CYS A 112 -9.02 12.38 -7.14
C CYS A 112 -8.59 12.24 -5.69
N ASN A 113 -7.37 12.69 -5.36
CA ASN A 113 -6.86 12.72 -4.00
C ASN A 113 -7.71 13.60 -3.07
N ASP A 114 -8.11 14.79 -3.53
CA ASP A 114 -8.97 15.70 -2.75
C ASP A 114 -10.36 15.08 -2.51
N ILE A 115 -10.96 14.46 -3.52
CA ILE A 115 -12.23 13.73 -3.37
C ILE A 115 -12.09 12.63 -2.32
N CYS A 116 -11.08 11.78 -2.44
CA CYS A 116 -10.85 10.69 -1.48
C CYS A 116 -10.67 11.21 -0.05
N ASN A 117 -9.88 12.25 0.14
CA ASN A 117 -9.64 12.85 1.46
C ASN A 117 -10.90 13.44 2.08
N ARG A 118 -11.73 14.14 1.28
CA ARG A 118 -12.99 14.74 1.78
C ARG A 118 -14.06 13.71 2.10
N TYR A 119 -14.10 12.59 1.38
CA TYR A 119 -15.09 11.54 1.59
C TYR A 119 -14.59 10.38 2.47
N GLY A 120 -13.34 10.40 2.91
CA GLY A 120 -12.76 9.38 3.78
C GLY A 120 -12.49 8.06 3.06
N LEU A 121 -12.06 8.11 1.79
CA LEU A 121 -11.70 6.97 0.97
C LEU A 121 -10.18 6.72 1.02
N ASP A 122 -9.79 5.46 1.02
CA ASP A 122 -8.40 5.06 0.79
C ASP A 122 -8.03 5.30 -0.68
N THR A 123 -7.00 6.10 -0.94
CA THR A 123 -6.58 6.45 -2.30
C THR A 123 -5.99 5.27 -3.06
N ILE A 124 -5.34 4.32 -2.37
CA ILE A 124 -4.84 3.07 -2.98
C ILE A 124 -6.02 2.27 -3.50
N SER A 125 -6.96 1.94 -2.62
CA SER A 125 -8.13 1.13 -2.97
C SER A 125 -8.99 1.79 -4.04
N ALA A 126 -9.22 3.11 -3.95
CA ALA A 126 -10.03 3.81 -4.94
C ALA A 126 -9.38 3.79 -6.33
N GLY A 127 -8.06 4.09 -6.44
CA GLY A 127 -7.35 4.04 -7.72
C GLY A 127 -7.26 2.63 -8.31
N CYS A 128 -6.94 1.62 -7.49
CA CYS A 128 -6.93 0.22 -7.92
C CYS A 128 -8.31 -0.26 -8.38
N THR A 129 -9.37 0.15 -7.69
CA THR A 129 -10.74 -0.22 -8.07
C THR A 129 -11.15 0.42 -9.40
N ILE A 130 -10.71 1.65 -9.67
CA ILE A 130 -10.93 2.31 -10.97
C ILE A 130 -10.12 1.61 -12.06
N ALA A 131 -8.86 1.23 -11.80
CA ALA A 131 -8.05 0.46 -12.76
C ALA A 131 -8.69 -0.90 -13.09
N TYR A 132 -9.24 -1.60 -12.09
CA TYR A 132 -10.04 -2.80 -12.28
C TYR A 132 -11.26 -2.54 -13.17
N ALA A 133 -12.01 -1.46 -12.93
CA ALA A 133 -13.19 -1.13 -13.72
C ALA A 133 -12.82 -0.76 -15.17
N ILE A 134 -11.70 -0.07 -15.40
CA ILE A 134 -11.16 0.19 -16.75
C ILE A 134 -10.88 -1.13 -17.48
N GLU A 135 -10.28 -2.11 -16.82
CA GLU A 135 -10.02 -3.41 -17.42
C GLU A 135 -11.31 -4.18 -17.72
N CYS A 136 -12.30 -4.14 -16.82
CA CYS A 136 -13.61 -4.71 -17.10
C CYS A 136 -14.27 -4.06 -18.33
N TYR A 137 -14.12 -2.75 -18.50
CA TYR A 137 -14.62 -2.01 -19.65
C TYR A 137 -13.87 -2.37 -20.94
N GLU A 138 -12.52 -2.44 -20.90
CA GLU A 138 -11.68 -2.86 -22.04
C GLU A 138 -12.06 -4.24 -22.56
N ASN A 139 -12.43 -5.16 -21.65
CA ASN A 139 -12.79 -6.54 -21.99
C ASN A 139 -14.31 -6.75 -22.20
N GLY A 140 -15.11 -5.69 -22.18
CA GLY A 140 -16.53 -5.74 -22.48
C GLY A 140 -17.40 -6.41 -21.41
N LEU A 141 -16.91 -6.51 -20.17
CA LEU A 141 -17.69 -7.01 -19.04
C LEU A 141 -18.65 -5.94 -18.50
N ILE A 142 -18.32 -4.68 -18.72
CA ILE A 142 -19.18 -3.50 -18.54
C ILE A 142 -19.04 -2.60 -19.75
N ASP A 143 -20.06 -1.78 -20.02
CA ASP A 143 -20.08 -0.90 -21.17
C ASP A 143 -20.54 0.55 -20.81
N LYS A 144 -20.80 1.38 -21.83
CA LYS A 144 -21.26 2.77 -21.62
C LYS A 144 -22.59 2.88 -20.90
N SER A 145 -23.46 1.84 -20.97
CA SER A 145 -24.74 1.85 -20.26
C SER A 145 -24.54 1.65 -18.75
N ASP A 146 -23.57 0.84 -18.36
CA ASP A 146 -23.22 0.60 -16.96
C ASP A 146 -22.51 1.80 -16.33
N THR A 147 -21.77 2.57 -17.13
CA THR A 147 -20.97 3.72 -16.69
C THR A 147 -21.69 5.06 -16.79
N ASP A 148 -23.00 5.07 -17.10
CA ASP A 148 -23.80 6.28 -17.37
C ASP A 148 -23.19 7.15 -18.51
N GLY A 149 -22.68 6.50 -19.55
CA GLY A 149 -22.11 7.11 -20.73
C GLY A 149 -20.64 7.51 -20.63
N ILE A 150 -19.98 7.25 -19.49
CA ILE A 150 -18.55 7.51 -19.31
C ILE A 150 -17.75 6.51 -20.15
N GLU A 151 -16.82 7.00 -20.99
CA GLU A 151 -15.88 6.18 -21.74
C GLU A 151 -14.69 5.82 -20.86
N LEU A 152 -14.80 4.71 -20.12
CA LEU A 152 -13.85 4.31 -19.09
C LEU A 152 -12.67 3.57 -19.71
N THR A 153 -11.71 4.31 -20.28
CA THR A 153 -10.52 3.78 -20.95
C THR A 153 -9.23 4.18 -20.23
N TRP A 154 -8.15 3.43 -20.51
CA TRP A 154 -6.83 3.71 -19.95
C TRP A 154 -6.36 5.13 -20.27
N GLY A 155 -5.87 5.84 -19.27
CA GLY A 155 -5.36 7.21 -19.39
C GLY A 155 -6.42 8.29 -19.54
N ASN A 156 -7.71 7.95 -19.64
CA ASN A 156 -8.80 8.92 -19.71
C ASN A 156 -9.02 9.57 -18.33
N HIS A 157 -8.26 10.64 -18.07
CA HIS A 157 -8.29 11.32 -16.79
C HIS A 157 -9.66 11.93 -16.42
N GLU A 158 -10.46 12.32 -17.40
CA GLU A 158 -11.83 12.85 -17.16
C GLU A 158 -12.73 11.74 -16.64
N ALA A 159 -12.67 10.56 -17.27
CA ALA A 159 -13.40 9.37 -16.83
C ALA A 159 -12.97 8.91 -15.43
N ILE A 160 -11.67 8.92 -15.13
CA ILE A 160 -11.12 8.55 -13.83
C ILE A 160 -11.66 9.48 -12.74
N VAL A 161 -11.67 10.80 -12.93
CA VAL A 161 -12.23 11.75 -11.98
C VAL A 161 -13.74 11.57 -11.83
N ALA A 162 -14.48 11.39 -12.94
CA ALA A 162 -15.93 11.17 -12.91
C ALA A 162 -16.27 9.89 -12.13
N MET A 163 -15.53 8.78 -12.34
CA MET A 163 -15.72 7.53 -11.59
C MET A 163 -15.33 7.67 -10.12
N THR A 164 -14.31 8.47 -9.78
CA THR A 164 -13.96 8.78 -8.39
C THR A 164 -15.10 9.47 -7.67
N TRP A 165 -15.78 10.42 -8.33
CA TRP A 165 -16.99 11.05 -7.79
C TRP A 165 -18.14 10.06 -7.58
N LYS A 166 -18.39 9.19 -8.58
CA LYS A 166 -19.44 8.16 -8.47
C LYS A 166 -19.16 7.17 -7.32
N LEU A 167 -17.90 6.76 -7.18
CA LEU A 167 -17.45 5.89 -6.08
C LEU A 167 -17.66 6.57 -4.72
N ALA A 168 -17.25 7.84 -4.60
CA ALA A 168 -17.40 8.61 -3.35
C ALA A 168 -18.84 8.82 -2.93
N LYS A 169 -19.75 8.98 -3.91
CA LYS A 169 -21.20 9.19 -3.66
C LYS A 169 -22.04 7.93 -3.72
N ARG A 170 -21.45 6.79 -4.08
CA ARG A 170 -22.14 5.53 -4.31
C ARG A 170 -23.25 5.66 -5.36
N GLU A 171 -22.95 6.22 -6.52
CA GLU A 171 -23.89 6.44 -7.62
C GLU A 171 -23.63 5.46 -8.79
N GLY A 172 -24.66 4.74 -9.24
CA GLY A 172 -24.57 3.82 -10.39
C GLY A 172 -23.47 2.75 -10.20
N LEU A 173 -22.58 2.62 -11.19
CA LEU A 173 -21.44 1.69 -11.09
C LEU A 173 -20.55 2.00 -9.87
N GLY A 174 -20.48 3.27 -9.45
CA GLY A 174 -19.73 3.68 -8.27
C GLY A 174 -20.20 3.00 -6.98
N ASP A 175 -21.46 2.65 -6.82
CA ASP A 175 -21.95 1.89 -5.65
C ASP A 175 -21.48 0.44 -5.69
N ILE A 176 -21.38 -0.16 -6.88
CA ILE A 176 -20.83 -1.51 -7.05
C ILE A 176 -19.37 -1.54 -6.65
N LEU A 177 -18.61 -0.50 -7.02
CA LEU A 177 -17.17 -0.38 -6.83
C LEU A 177 -16.78 0.06 -5.40
N ALA A 178 -17.67 0.76 -4.69
CA ALA A 178 -17.35 1.41 -3.42
C ALA A 178 -16.91 0.46 -2.28
N ASP A 179 -17.22 -0.82 -2.39
CA ASP A 179 -16.83 -1.85 -1.42
C ASP A 179 -15.55 -2.63 -1.84
N GLY A 180 -14.81 -2.11 -2.82
CA GLY A 180 -13.54 -2.64 -3.30
C GLY A 180 -13.68 -3.74 -4.35
N VAL A 181 -12.53 -4.11 -4.98
CA VAL A 181 -12.49 -5.01 -6.15
C VAL A 181 -13.03 -6.39 -5.85
N LYS A 182 -12.81 -6.93 -4.65
CA LYS A 182 -13.34 -8.25 -4.26
C LYS A 182 -14.87 -8.29 -4.32
N ARG A 183 -15.53 -7.28 -3.75
CA ARG A 183 -16.97 -7.20 -3.74
C ARG A 183 -17.56 -6.80 -5.09
N ALA A 184 -16.83 -5.99 -5.84
CA ALA A 184 -17.21 -5.66 -7.20
C ALA A 184 -17.18 -6.89 -8.11
N ALA A 185 -16.17 -7.75 -8.00
CA ALA A 185 -16.06 -8.98 -8.77
C ALA A 185 -17.18 -9.99 -8.49
N GLU A 186 -17.73 -10.00 -7.26
CA GLU A 186 -18.91 -10.79 -6.93
C GLU A 186 -20.18 -10.33 -7.70
N LYS A 187 -20.20 -9.09 -8.20
CA LYS A 187 -21.32 -8.45 -8.90
C LYS A 187 -21.12 -8.33 -10.43
N ILE A 188 -19.86 -8.27 -10.88
CA ILE A 188 -19.47 -8.18 -12.30
C ILE A 188 -18.97 -9.53 -12.74
N ASN A 189 -19.84 -10.36 -13.31
CA ASN A 189 -19.53 -11.74 -13.68
C ASN A 189 -18.32 -11.83 -14.63
N GLY A 190 -17.39 -12.74 -14.35
CA GLY A 190 -16.21 -13.01 -15.19
C GLY A 190 -15.05 -12.02 -14.98
N SER A 191 -15.12 -11.18 -13.94
CA SER A 191 -14.10 -10.18 -13.63
C SER A 191 -13.14 -10.59 -12.50
N GLU A 192 -13.28 -11.79 -11.95
CA GLU A 192 -12.54 -12.26 -10.77
C GLU A 192 -11.03 -12.21 -10.98
N GLU A 193 -10.56 -12.53 -12.19
CA GLU A 193 -9.11 -12.49 -12.51
C GLU A 193 -8.53 -11.07 -12.59
N TYR A 194 -9.38 -10.04 -12.75
CA TYR A 194 -8.98 -8.64 -12.79
C TYR A 194 -8.94 -8.02 -11.39
N ALA A 195 -9.59 -8.66 -10.41
CA ALA A 195 -9.66 -8.19 -9.04
C ALA A 195 -8.37 -8.49 -8.26
N VAL A 196 -7.43 -7.57 -8.27
CA VAL A 196 -6.13 -7.73 -7.58
C VAL A 196 -6.24 -7.27 -6.14
N HIS A 197 -6.19 -8.23 -5.21
CA HIS A 197 -6.32 -7.97 -3.78
C HIS A 197 -5.72 -9.10 -2.93
N VAL A 198 -5.51 -8.83 -1.64
CA VAL A 198 -5.29 -9.82 -0.59
C VAL A 198 -6.42 -9.70 0.41
N GLN A 199 -7.24 -10.73 0.53
CA GLN A 199 -8.39 -10.81 1.44
C GLN A 199 -9.40 -9.62 1.33
N GLY A 200 -9.49 -9.00 0.16
CA GLY A 200 -10.34 -7.84 -0.12
C GLY A 200 -9.66 -6.49 0.09
N GLN A 201 -8.39 -6.49 0.44
CA GLN A 201 -7.56 -5.28 0.50
C GLN A 201 -6.77 -5.16 -0.81
N GLU A 202 -6.99 -4.11 -1.57
CA GLU A 202 -6.18 -3.75 -2.73
C GLU A 202 -4.74 -3.47 -2.31
N LEU A 203 -3.80 -3.83 -3.21
CA LEU A 203 -2.38 -3.79 -2.89
C LEU A 203 -1.76 -2.41 -3.14
N PRO A 204 -0.78 -2.01 -2.32
CA PRO A 204 -0.01 -0.79 -2.52
C PRO A 204 0.92 -0.89 -3.73
N MET A 205 1.47 0.25 -4.12
CA MET A 205 2.22 0.45 -5.36
C MET A 205 3.68 -0.01 -5.26
N HIS A 206 3.90 -1.19 -4.66
CA HIS A 206 5.21 -1.82 -4.56
C HIS A 206 5.13 -3.29 -4.98
N ASP A 207 5.78 -3.61 -6.09
CA ASP A 207 5.72 -4.94 -6.70
C ASP A 207 6.73 -5.91 -6.07
N PRO A 208 6.28 -6.98 -5.39
CA PRO A 208 7.18 -7.94 -4.75
C PRO A 208 8.00 -8.78 -5.73
N LYS A 209 7.74 -8.72 -7.04
CA LYS A 209 8.60 -9.38 -8.03
C LYS A 209 9.94 -8.67 -8.21
N MET A 210 10.06 -7.41 -7.76
CA MET A 210 11.30 -6.65 -7.84
C MET A 210 12.28 -7.03 -6.71
N GLY A 211 13.55 -7.18 -7.06
CA GLY A 211 14.65 -7.36 -6.10
C GLY A 211 14.98 -8.80 -5.75
N GLN A 212 15.86 -8.95 -4.78
CA GLN A 212 16.30 -10.26 -4.27
C GLN A 212 15.48 -10.68 -3.05
N PRO A 213 15.36 -11.98 -2.75
CA PRO A 213 14.74 -12.44 -1.50
C PRO A 213 15.28 -11.66 -0.30
N GLU A 214 14.41 -11.39 0.69
CA GLU A 214 14.71 -10.62 1.91
C GLU A 214 15.01 -9.13 1.73
N SER A 215 15.13 -8.65 0.47
CA SER A 215 15.28 -7.22 0.19
C SER A 215 13.95 -6.52 -0.05
N TRP A 216 13.92 -5.19 0.12
CA TRP A 216 12.79 -4.38 -0.30
C TRP A 216 12.83 -4.15 -1.83
N PRO A 217 11.71 -4.24 -2.58
CA PRO A 217 10.36 -4.57 -2.12
C PRO A 217 10.03 -6.08 -2.12
N ARG A 218 10.96 -6.98 -2.49
CA ARG A 218 10.74 -8.41 -2.64
C ARG A 218 10.14 -9.07 -1.39
N ILE A 219 10.59 -8.66 -0.20
CA ILE A 219 10.06 -9.16 1.08
C ILE A 219 8.55 -8.89 1.26
N LEU A 220 7.98 -7.97 0.49
CA LEU A 220 6.55 -7.69 0.55
C LEU A 220 5.69 -8.88 0.11
N GLY A 221 6.23 -9.81 -0.68
CA GLY A 221 5.55 -11.07 -0.99
C GLY A 221 5.14 -11.81 0.29
N ILE A 222 6.04 -11.87 1.29
CA ILE A 222 5.76 -12.46 2.60
C ILE A 222 4.89 -11.50 3.45
N VAL A 223 5.26 -10.22 3.51
CA VAL A 223 4.56 -9.23 4.36
C VAL A 223 3.08 -9.12 3.98
N TYR A 224 2.75 -9.07 2.69
CA TYR A 224 1.37 -8.99 2.22
C TYR A 224 0.51 -10.19 2.60
N GLN A 225 1.12 -11.36 2.79
CA GLN A 225 0.45 -12.60 3.12
C GLN A 225 0.46 -12.91 4.62
N ALA A 226 1.58 -12.64 5.31
CA ALA A 226 1.83 -13.08 6.68
C ALA A 226 1.48 -12.07 7.77
N ASP A 227 1.48 -10.75 7.47
CA ASP A 227 1.10 -9.76 8.49
C ASP A 227 -0.40 -9.87 8.79
N ALA A 228 -0.77 -9.74 10.05
CA ALA A 228 -2.17 -9.77 10.48
C ALA A 228 -3.04 -8.64 9.86
N THR A 229 -2.41 -7.60 9.28
CA THR A 229 -3.03 -6.64 8.39
C THR A 229 -2.50 -6.87 6.97
N PRO A 230 -3.10 -7.77 6.19
CA PRO A 230 -2.57 -8.18 4.89
C PRO A 230 -2.58 -7.04 3.87
N GLY A 231 -1.74 -7.18 2.82
CA GLY A 231 -1.74 -6.24 1.71
C GLY A 231 -1.29 -4.82 2.06
N ARG A 232 -0.42 -4.64 3.05
CA ARG A 232 0.09 -3.31 3.46
C ARG A 232 1.61 -3.24 3.40
N HIS A 233 2.16 -2.37 2.55
CA HIS A 233 3.61 -2.13 2.43
C HIS A 233 4.23 -1.52 3.70
N THR A 234 3.40 -0.89 4.54
CA THR A 234 3.82 -0.34 5.82
C THR A 234 3.81 -1.38 6.94
N ALA A 235 3.31 -2.58 6.71
CA ALA A 235 3.39 -3.69 7.65
C ALA A 235 4.84 -4.21 7.78
N THR A 236 5.10 -5.06 8.75
CA THR A 236 6.43 -5.64 8.97
C THR A 236 6.32 -7.02 9.61
N ILE A 237 7.16 -7.92 9.19
CA ILE A 237 7.34 -9.24 9.81
C ILE A 237 8.47 -9.26 10.84
N ASP A 238 9.27 -8.20 10.90
CA ASP A 238 10.35 -8.02 11.86
C ASP A 238 9.82 -7.59 13.24
N ASN A 239 10.22 -8.27 14.30
CA ASN A 239 9.76 -8.01 15.67
C ASN A 239 10.15 -6.61 16.15
N ARG A 240 11.39 -6.21 15.90
CA ARG A 240 11.87 -4.89 16.31
C ARG A 240 11.13 -3.77 15.59
N GLY A 241 10.88 -3.92 14.29
CA GLY A 241 10.04 -3.02 13.51
C GLY A 241 8.61 -2.95 14.06
N MET A 242 8.06 -4.08 14.51
CA MET A 242 6.75 -4.13 15.17
C MET A 242 6.74 -3.34 16.48
N ALA A 243 7.76 -3.50 17.33
CA ALA A 243 7.90 -2.74 18.57
C ALA A 243 8.07 -1.24 18.30
N LEU A 244 8.88 -0.86 17.29
CA LEU A 244 9.06 0.52 16.87
C LEU A 244 7.73 1.17 16.46
N ARG A 245 6.93 0.49 15.66
CA ARG A 245 5.61 0.98 15.22
C ARG A 245 4.66 1.20 16.39
N ALA A 246 4.71 0.35 17.41
CA ALA A 246 3.91 0.47 18.63
C ALA A 246 4.24 1.72 19.46
N THR A 247 5.41 2.33 19.27
CA THR A 247 5.77 3.60 19.93
C THR A 247 5.04 4.80 19.35
N GLY A 248 4.39 4.68 18.20
CA GLY A 248 3.78 5.78 17.46
C GLY A 248 4.78 6.62 16.64
N LEU A 249 6.04 6.23 16.57
CA LEU A 249 7.03 6.90 15.72
C LEU A 249 6.77 6.63 14.25
N CYS A 250 6.85 7.67 13.44
CA CYS A 250 6.73 7.58 12.00
C CYS A 250 7.88 6.75 11.40
N THR A 251 7.58 5.91 10.40
CA THR A 251 8.57 5.10 9.68
C THR A 251 9.71 5.95 9.11
N PHE A 252 9.40 7.10 8.52
CA PHE A 252 10.42 8.03 8.01
C PHE A 252 11.21 8.72 9.12
N GLY A 253 10.62 8.89 10.30
CA GLY A 253 11.30 9.37 11.49
C GLY A 253 12.22 8.34 12.14
N GLY A 254 11.99 7.06 11.87
CA GLY A 254 12.75 5.95 12.46
C GLY A 254 14.21 5.90 11.98
N GLY A 255 14.51 6.34 10.75
CA GLY A 255 15.87 6.34 10.22
C GLY A 255 16.90 7.09 11.10
N PRO A 256 16.63 8.33 11.57
CA PRO A 256 17.49 9.04 12.50
C PRO A 256 17.60 8.42 13.90
N PHE A 257 16.62 7.60 14.28
CA PHE A 257 16.58 6.90 15.57
C PHE A 257 17.11 5.46 15.49
N GLY A 258 17.75 5.08 14.40
CA GLY A 258 18.21 3.72 14.19
C GLY A 258 18.78 3.05 15.43
N GLY A 259 18.38 1.84 15.66
CA GLY A 259 18.95 0.90 16.58
C GLY A 259 19.04 1.35 18.04
N GLU A 260 20.23 1.67 18.46
CA GLU A 260 20.56 2.02 19.84
C GLU A 260 19.85 3.28 20.35
N LYS A 261 19.60 4.26 19.49
CA LYS A 261 18.94 5.51 19.88
C LYS A 261 17.48 5.33 20.29
N LEU A 262 16.78 4.36 19.75
CA LEU A 262 15.41 4.07 20.16
C LEU A 262 15.36 3.64 21.63
N THR A 263 16.28 2.76 22.05
CA THR A 263 16.36 2.29 23.44
C THR A 263 16.62 3.46 24.39
N ASP A 264 17.53 4.37 24.04
CA ASP A 264 17.83 5.57 24.84
C ASP A 264 16.61 6.49 24.96
N PHE A 265 15.88 6.72 23.87
CA PHE A 265 14.66 7.53 23.90
C PHE A 265 13.55 6.90 24.73
N LEU A 266 13.35 5.59 24.61
CA LEU A 266 12.38 4.86 25.42
C LEU A 266 12.73 4.94 26.91
N LYS A 267 14.00 4.75 27.26
CA LYS A 267 14.49 4.92 28.63
C LYS A 267 14.27 6.33 29.15
N ALA A 268 14.61 7.33 28.37
CA ALA A 268 14.42 8.74 28.77
C ALA A 268 12.94 9.11 28.95
N ALA A 269 12.04 8.52 28.14
CA ALA A 269 10.61 8.83 28.19
C ALA A 269 9.86 8.07 29.31
N THR A 270 10.28 6.85 29.63
CA THR A 270 9.55 5.95 30.54
C THR A 270 10.26 5.71 31.87
N GLY A 271 11.56 5.94 31.94
CA GLY A 271 12.41 5.56 33.07
C GLY A 271 12.82 4.08 33.08
N GLU A 272 12.36 3.30 32.10
CA GLU A 272 12.63 1.86 32.02
C GLU A 272 13.68 1.54 30.95
N ASP A 273 14.45 0.47 31.16
CA ASP A 273 15.38 -0.05 30.16
C ASP A 273 14.64 -0.90 29.10
N PHE A 274 14.96 -0.63 27.84
CA PHE A 274 14.46 -1.39 26.68
C PHE A 274 15.65 -1.97 25.86
N PRO A 275 16.37 -2.98 26.39
CA PRO A 275 17.41 -3.64 25.60
C PRO A 275 16.80 -4.31 24.36
N ASN A 276 17.63 -4.62 23.37
CA ASN A 276 17.17 -5.18 22.10
C ASN A 276 16.31 -6.43 22.28
N GLU A 277 16.70 -7.33 23.18
CA GLU A 277 15.98 -8.56 23.49
C GLU A 277 14.57 -8.30 24.02
N ARG A 278 14.39 -7.22 24.81
CA ARG A 278 13.07 -6.79 25.27
C ARG A 278 12.22 -6.26 24.11
N LEU A 279 12.81 -5.49 23.19
CA LEU A 279 12.11 -5.00 22.00
C LEU A 279 11.69 -6.17 21.08
N GLU A 280 12.56 -7.15 20.88
CA GLU A 280 12.22 -8.37 20.12
C GLU A 280 11.03 -9.09 20.75
N THR A 281 11.07 -9.30 22.07
CA THR A 281 9.97 -9.95 22.82
C THR A 281 8.67 -9.16 22.71
N ILE A 282 8.72 -7.83 22.83
CA ILE A 282 7.53 -6.96 22.70
C ILE A 282 6.95 -7.07 21.30
N GLY A 283 7.78 -7.00 20.26
CA GLY A 283 7.34 -7.12 18.88
C GLY A 283 6.71 -8.47 18.57
N GLU A 284 7.30 -9.55 19.05
CA GLU A 284 6.76 -10.90 18.93
C GLU A 284 5.39 -11.03 19.63
N ARG A 285 5.26 -10.48 20.84
CA ARG A 285 3.98 -10.48 21.57
C ARG A 285 2.90 -9.72 20.79
N ILE A 286 3.22 -8.54 20.21
CA ILE A 286 2.29 -7.76 19.39
C ILE A 286 1.87 -8.56 18.16
N LYS A 287 2.83 -9.20 17.47
CA LYS A 287 2.56 -10.03 16.29
C LYS A 287 1.67 -11.22 16.63
N CYS A 288 1.97 -11.97 17.69
CA CYS A 288 1.15 -13.08 18.14
C CYS A 288 -0.26 -12.63 18.53
N MET A 289 -0.42 -11.50 19.23
CA MET A 289 -1.73 -10.99 19.63
C MET A 289 -2.60 -10.60 18.43
N ARG A 290 -2.02 -9.91 17.46
CA ARG A 290 -2.71 -9.51 16.23
C ARG A 290 -3.18 -10.72 15.42
N GLN A 291 -2.30 -11.71 15.27
CA GLN A 291 -2.64 -12.95 14.57
C GLN A 291 -3.67 -13.79 15.33
N ALA A 292 -3.56 -13.87 16.64
CA ALA A 292 -4.54 -14.56 17.48
C ALA A 292 -5.94 -13.94 17.36
N PHE A 293 -6.01 -12.61 17.26
CA PHE A 293 -7.28 -11.93 16.99
C PHE A 293 -7.90 -12.42 15.67
N ASN A 294 -7.13 -12.45 14.58
CA ASN A 294 -7.62 -12.92 13.28
C ASN A 294 -8.09 -14.37 13.33
N LEU A 295 -7.32 -15.25 13.97
CA LEU A 295 -7.68 -16.67 14.11
C LEU A 295 -9.00 -16.84 14.89
N ARG A 296 -9.19 -16.09 15.97
CA ARG A 296 -10.42 -16.10 16.76
C ARG A 296 -11.63 -15.61 15.94
N GLU A 297 -11.45 -14.60 15.08
CA GLU A 297 -12.48 -14.10 14.17
C GLU A 297 -12.71 -15.02 12.95
N GLY A 298 -12.07 -16.19 12.91
CA GLY A 298 -12.31 -17.24 11.91
C GLY A 298 -11.40 -17.19 10.68
N PHE A 299 -10.40 -16.32 10.63
CA PHE A 299 -9.40 -16.35 9.58
C PHE A 299 -8.45 -17.54 9.78
N LYS A 300 -8.28 -18.35 8.73
CA LYS A 300 -7.42 -19.54 8.75
C LYS A 300 -6.43 -19.50 7.60
N GLY A 301 -5.22 -20.00 7.85
CA GLY A 301 -4.13 -19.99 6.89
C GLY A 301 -3.49 -18.61 6.72
N PHE A 302 -2.71 -18.47 5.70
CA PHE A 302 -2.18 -17.19 5.26
C PHE A 302 -3.00 -16.62 4.09
N PHE A 303 -2.86 -15.33 3.85
CA PHE A 303 -3.62 -14.65 2.82
C PHE A 303 -2.90 -14.76 1.48
N LYS A 304 -3.56 -15.31 0.46
CA LYS A 304 -2.94 -15.50 -0.86
C LYS A 304 -2.92 -14.24 -1.71
N LEU A 305 -1.80 -14.01 -2.37
CA LEU A 305 -1.67 -12.99 -3.41
C LEU A 305 -2.40 -13.41 -4.69
N SER A 306 -2.93 -12.41 -5.41
CA SER A 306 -3.45 -12.62 -6.76
C SER A 306 -2.32 -13.11 -7.70
N LYS A 307 -2.65 -13.98 -8.66
CA LYS A 307 -1.68 -14.56 -9.60
C LYS A 307 -0.81 -13.53 -10.32
N ARG A 308 -1.37 -12.40 -10.70
CA ARG A 308 -0.64 -11.29 -11.35
C ARG A 308 0.50 -10.74 -10.50
N VAL A 309 0.27 -10.65 -9.19
CA VAL A 309 1.26 -10.13 -8.25
C VAL A 309 2.46 -11.07 -8.12
N ILE A 310 2.23 -12.37 -8.19
CA ILE A 310 3.31 -13.37 -8.16
C ILE A 310 3.91 -13.65 -9.55
N GLY A 311 3.35 -13.08 -10.62
CA GLY A 311 3.82 -13.30 -11.99
C GLY A 311 3.37 -14.64 -12.59
N ASP A 312 2.13 -15.04 -12.37
CA ASP A 312 1.52 -16.25 -12.97
C ASP A 312 0.27 -15.85 -13.80
N PRO A 313 0.38 -15.73 -15.15
CA PRO A 313 1.61 -15.82 -15.95
C PRO A 313 2.54 -14.63 -15.76
N PRO A 314 3.86 -14.77 -16.07
CA PRO A 314 4.82 -13.68 -15.94
C PRO A 314 4.54 -12.57 -16.97
N LEU A 315 4.95 -11.34 -16.63
CA LEU A 315 4.88 -10.21 -17.54
C LEU A 315 5.70 -10.48 -18.80
N LYS A 316 5.23 -10.00 -19.95
CA LYS A 316 5.90 -10.20 -21.25
C LYS A 316 6.96 -9.15 -21.55
N THR A 317 6.84 -7.96 -20.94
CA THR A 317 7.67 -6.78 -21.24
C THR A 317 8.05 -6.07 -19.95
N GLY A 318 9.02 -5.16 -20.05
CA GLY A 318 9.43 -4.30 -18.95
C GLY A 318 10.46 -4.92 -18.01
N PRO A 319 10.82 -4.22 -16.93
CA PRO A 319 11.89 -4.63 -16.01
C PRO A 319 11.63 -5.96 -15.30
N LEU A 320 10.37 -6.32 -15.10
CA LEU A 320 9.95 -7.54 -14.40
C LEU A 320 9.47 -8.65 -15.36
N ALA A 321 9.79 -8.52 -16.66
CA ALA A 321 9.43 -9.55 -17.65
C ALA A 321 10.03 -10.92 -17.29
N GLY A 322 9.19 -11.96 -17.38
CA GLY A 322 9.60 -13.35 -17.13
C GLY A 322 9.79 -13.71 -15.65
N ILE A 323 9.54 -12.77 -14.71
CA ILE A 323 9.73 -13.03 -13.28
C ILE A 323 8.45 -13.63 -12.68
N THR A 324 8.62 -14.76 -12.00
CA THR A 324 7.61 -15.41 -11.14
C THR A 324 8.21 -15.63 -9.76
N ILE A 325 7.41 -15.45 -8.70
CA ILE A 325 7.84 -15.63 -7.32
C ILE A 325 7.00 -16.68 -6.59
N ASP A 326 7.61 -17.44 -5.69
CA ASP A 326 6.93 -18.40 -4.81
C ASP A 326 6.61 -17.75 -3.44
N ALA A 327 5.69 -16.77 -3.46
CA ALA A 327 5.32 -16.06 -2.24
C ALA A 327 4.66 -16.98 -1.19
N ASP A 328 3.94 -18.01 -1.62
CA ASP A 328 3.31 -18.99 -0.73
C ASP A 328 4.37 -19.83 0.00
N GLY A 329 5.34 -20.40 -0.76
CA GLY A 329 6.44 -21.16 -0.18
C GLY A 329 7.31 -20.34 0.77
N GLU A 330 7.63 -19.12 0.40
CA GLU A 330 8.38 -18.19 1.25
C GLU A 330 7.62 -17.83 2.54
N THR A 331 6.30 -17.65 2.46
CA THR A 331 5.47 -17.38 3.64
C THR A 331 5.43 -18.58 4.59
N LEU A 332 5.30 -19.79 4.06
CA LEU A 332 5.35 -21.02 4.86
C LEU A 332 6.72 -21.22 5.53
N GLU A 333 7.80 -20.92 4.83
CA GLU A 333 9.14 -20.97 5.42
C GLU A 333 9.31 -19.92 6.53
N TYR A 334 8.81 -18.70 6.32
CA TYR A 334 8.76 -17.69 7.36
C TYR A 334 8.00 -18.18 8.60
N TYR A 335 6.82 -18.79 8.44
CA TYR A 335 6.06 -19.34 9.58
C TYR A 335 6.84 -20.40 10.36
N LYS A 336 7.54 -21.32 9.69
CA LYS A 336 8.43 -22.28 10.36
C LYS A 336 9.52 -21.58 11.16
N THR A 337 10.14 -20.53 10.59
CA THR A 337 11.22 -19.78 11.24
C THR A 337 10.75 -19.15 12.56
N ILE A 338 9.50 -18.66 12.62
CA ILE A 338 8.94 -18.03 13.83
C ILE A 338 8.16 -19.00 14.72
N GLY A 339 8.16 -20.29 14.41
CA GLY A 339 7.49 -21.33 15.20
C GLY A 339 5.97 -21.31 15.09
N TRP A 340 5.43 -20.90 13.95
CA TRP A 340 4.00 -20.97 13.65
C TRP A 340 3.69 -22.19 12.76
N ASP A 341 2.47 -22.69 12.80
CA ASP A 341 2.04 -23.75 11.90
C ASP A 341 1.72 -23.21 10.48
N GLU A 342 1.38 -24.11 9.57
CA GLU A 342 1.05 -23.80 8.17
C GLU A 342 -0.21 -22.90 8.02
N ASN A 343 -1.03 -22.81 9.05
CA ASN A 343 -2.19 -21.94 9.12
C ASN A 343 -1.91 -20.60 9.80
N GLY A 344 -0.65 -20.29 10.06
CA GLY A 344 -0.25 -19.07 10.73
C GLY A 344 -0.63 -19.03 12.21
N LYS A 345 -0.87 -20.20 12.85
CA LYS A 345 -1.19 -20.29 14.26
C LYS A 345 0.09 -20.32 15.09
N PRO A 346 0.28 -19.39 16.05
CA PRO A 346 1.44 -19.36 16.92
C PRO A 346 1.56 -20.67 17.74
N ASN A 347 2.75 -21.11 18.02
CA ASN A 347 2.98 -22.30 18.87
C ASN A 347 2.51 -22.04 20.31
N ARG A 348 1.75 -22.98 20.89
CA ARG A 348 1.22 -22.88 22.27
C ARG A 348 2.31 -22.67 23.31
N GLN A 349 3.35 -23.51 23.28
CA GLN A 349 4.47 -23.41 24.23
C GLN A 349 5.13 -22.02 24.15
N ARG A 350 5.30 -21.49 22.93
CA ARG A 350 5.86 -20.14 22.73
C ARG A 350 4.99 -19.04 23.32
N LEU A 351 3.66 -19.16 23.22
CA LEU A 351 2.74 -18.21 23.87
C LEU A 351 2.83 -18.29 25.41
N GLU A 352 2.99 -19.50 25.97
CA GLU A 352 3.21 -19.69 27.40
C GLU A 352 4.53 -19.03 27.87
N GLU A 353 5.62 -19.21 27.12
CA GLU A 353 6.93 -18.57 27.40
C GLU A 353 6.87 -17.04 27.34
N LEU A 354 6.14 -16.48 26.36
CA LEU A 354 5.95 -15.03 26.22
C LEU A 354 5.12 -14.43 27.35
N GLY A 355 4.27 -15.22 28.00
CA GLY A 355 3.42 -14.84 29.12
C GLY A 355 2.29 -13.85 28.79
N GLY A 356 1.22 -13.85 29.59
CA GLY A 356 0.07 -12.96 29.42
C GLY A 356 -0.82 -13.32 28.22
N PHE A 357 -0.76 -14.58 27.75
CA PHE A 357 -1.57 -15.12 26.67
C PHE A 357 -2.56 -16.20 27.14
N GLU A 358 -2.82 -16.32 28.44
CA GLU A 358 -3.63 -17.40 29.03
C GLU A 358 -5.01 -17.46 28.39
N LYS A 359 -5.65 -16.28 28.18
CA LYS A 359 -6.95 -16.19 27.51
C LYS A 359 -6.87 -16.57 26.04
N VAL A 360 -5.85 -16.10 25.34
CA VAL A 360 -5.61 -16.43 23.92
C VAL A 360 -5.40 -17.93 23.75
N ILE A 361 -4.61 -18.53 24.64
CA ILE A 361 -4.35 -19.97 24.63
C ILE A 361 -5.68 -20.73 24.84
N ALA A 362 -6.50 -20.32 25.79
CA ALA A 362 -7.81 -20.93 26.02
C ALA A 362 -8.77 -20.80 24.83
N ASP A 363 -8.69 -19.70 24.08
CA ASP A 363 -9.54 -19.47 22.91
C ASP A 363 -9.06 -20.26 21.66
N LEU A 364 -7.76 -20.52 21.53
CA LEU A 364 -7.17 -21.11 20.32
C LEU A 364 -6.85 -22.61 20.43
N TYR A 365 -6.70 -23.15 21.64
CA TYR A 365 -6.27 -24.53 21.92
C TYR A 365 -7.21 -25.24 22.91
#